data_0e5cc623ad3b6842935082c88eb7c7e2
#
_entry.id   0e5cc623ad3b6842935082c88eb7c7e2
#
_cell.length_a   1.000
_cell.length_b   1.000
_cell.length_c   1.000
_cell.angle_alpha   90.00
_cell.angle_beta   90.00
_cell.angle_gamma   90.00
#
_symmetry.space_group_name_H-M   'P 1'
#
loop_
_entity.id
_entity.type
_entity.pdbx_description
1 polymer ?
#
loop_
_entity_poly.entity_id
_entity_poly.type
_entity_poly.pdbx_seq_one_letter_code
_entity_poly.pdbx_strand_id
1 'polypeptide(L)'
;CIRDRIKVSTAACGPRTTEQEPLYEVATPDDERLQAHIDGDAPAPPFSIQFDHIPSKFVLVSVVIGTDSVPPELRAYLTLYLSMVFSLPIRRQNGEWLAYEDVVKQLDEDVLEYDAAIGIGSSFSESVAIELKAPAAHYAKVVSWVYDLLWRSEFAPERVRVAAAKLAQSLPEQKRDGRMVAWSLSRSMLYSNTHSSCEANTILRQAQRVPDMVDALQDDPTQVIEHLNTIRASLLQPEHVRISVAGNIFDIPHPVEPWRACLPPGSATQLCPLPWGKDVSTELGKKPQREGRMCALPAIESSYAVFTSHGLCGYRDPDYAPLVITLTILNAMESFLWRYIRGAGLAYGASIRNDAESE
;
A
#
# COMPACT_ATOMS: atom_id res chain seq x y z
N CYS A 1 11.17 -3.32 -24.16
CA CYS A 1 10.24 -4.09 -25.00
C CYS A 1 8.84 -4.13 -24.40
N ILE A 2 7.81 -4.34 -25.23
CA ILE A 2 6.39 -4.31 -24.79
C ILE A 2 6.09 -5.46 -23.81
N ARG A 3 6.77 -6.61 -23.94
CA ARG A 3 6.61 -7.78 -23.07
C ARG A 3 6.99 -7.56 -21.60
N ASP A 4 7.85 -6.60 -21.31
CA ASP A 4 8.32 -6.38 -19.93
C ASP A 4 7.32 -5.61 -19.04
N ARG A 5 6.16 -5.22 -19.57
CA ARG A 5 5.15 -4.41 -18.88
C ARG A 5 3.96 -5.19 -18.34
N ILE A 6 3.68 -6.34 -18.96
CA ILE A 6 2.63 -7.24 -18.51
C ILE A 6 3.31 -8.49 -17.98
N LYS A 7 3.08 -8.77 -16.72
CA LYS A 7 3.48 -10.01 -16.05
C LYS A 7 2.25 -10.82 -15.74
N VAL A 8 2.38 -12.12 -15.86
CA VAL A 8 1.29 -13.06 -15.55
C VAL A 8 1.79 -14.11 -14.57
N SER A 9 0.94 -14.55 -13.68
CA SER A 9 1.17 -15.72 -12.86
C SER A 9 -0.12 -16.54 -12.66
N THR A 10 0.04 -17.84 -12.48
CA THR A 10 -1.05 -18.74 -12.11
C THR A 10 -0.76 -19.33 -10.74
N ALA A 11 -1.68 -19.12 -9.79
CA ALA A 11 -1.57 -19.76 -8.48
C ALA A 11 -1.98 -21.23 -8.60
N ALA A 12 -1.02 -22.15 -8.47
CA ALA A 12 -1.30 -23.59 -8.41
C ALA A 12 -1.97 -23.92 -7.06
N CYS A 13 -3.28 -24.14 -7.09
CA CYS A 13 -4.02 -24.76 -5.99
C CYS A 13 -3.85 -26.29 -6.04
N GLY A 14 -2.79 -26.84 -5.44
CA GLY A 14 -2.61 -28.26 -5.26
C GLY A 14 -1.45 -28.56 -4.31
N PRO A 15 -1.44 -29.72 -3.61
CA PRO A 15 -0.31 -30.08 -2.78
C PRO A 15 0.92 -30.34 -3.68
N ARG A 16 1.90 -29.46 -3.62
CA ARG A 16 3.19 -29.70 -4.28
C ARG A 16 3.91 -30.81 -3.53
N THR A 17 4.24 -31.88 -4.24
CA THR A 17 5.13 -32.93 -3.75
C THR A 17 6.55 -32.37 -3.59
N THR A 18 7.20 -32.77 -2.51
CA THR A 18 8.53 -32.34 -2.05
C THR A 18 9.68 -32.85 -2.92
N GLU A 19 9.76 -32.45 -4.17
CA GLU A 19 11.01 -32.52 -4.92
C GLU A 19 11.55 -31.11 -5.07
N GLN A 20 12.83 -30.94 -4.77
CA GLN A 20 13.55 -29.67 -4.81
C GLN A 20 13.56 -29.10 -6.24
N GLU A 21 12.51 -28.41 -6.61
CA GLU A 21 12.58 -27.55 -7.79
C GLU A 21 13.27 -26.24 -7.41
N PRO A 22 14.23 -25.80 -8.23
CA PRO A 22 14.84 -24.50 -8.04
C PRO A 22 13.75 -23.42 -8.09
N LEU A 23 13.88 -22.39 -7.26
CA LEU A 23 13.01 -21.19 -7.20
C LEU A 23 13.11 -20.31 -8.48
N TYR A 24 13.14 -20.93 -9.64
CA TYR A 24 12.99 -20.21 -10.91
C TYR A 24 11.52 -20.29 -11.32
N GLU A 25 10.95 -19.14 -11.66
CA GLU A 25 9.67 -19.08 -12.34
C GLU A 25 9.80 -19.83 -13.68
N VAL A 26 9.53 -21.12 -13.66
CA VAL A 26 9.34 -21.87 -14.88
C VAL A 26 7.92 -21.58 -15.32
N ALA A 27 7.76 -20.89 -16.45
CA ALA A 27 6.45 -20.66 -17.03
C ALA A 27 5.72 -22.00 -17.19
N THR A 28 4.53 -22.07 -16.61
CA THR A 28 3.67 -23.24 -16.76
C THR A 28 2.88 -23.14 -18.07
N PRO A 29 2.32 -24.23 -18.60
CA PRO A 29 1.40 -24.14 -19.76
C PRO A 29 0.22 -23.19 -19.52
N ASP A 30 -0.23 -23.04 -18.29
CA ASP A 30 -1.29 -22.10 -17.92
C ASP A 30 -0.77 -20.64 -17.96
N ASP A 31 0.48 -20.36 -17.63
CA ASP A 31 1.07 -19.03 -17.77
C ASP A 31 1.20 -18.63 -19.25
N GLU A 32 1.61 -19.57 -20.12
CA GLU A 32 1.67 -19.33 -21.57
C GLU A 32 0.27 -19.07 -22.16
N ARG A 33 -0.73 -19.83 -21.70
CA ARG A 33 -2.12 -19.63 -22.10
C ARG A 33 -2.66 -18.29 -21.59
N LEU A 34 -2.35 -17.92 -20.37
CA LEU A 34 -2.73 -16.64 -19.78
C LEU A 34 -2.08 -15.49 -20.54
N GLN A 35 -0.77 -15.61 -20.85
CA GLN A 35 -0.06 -14.62 -21.63
C GLN A 35 -0.69 -14.46 -23.03
N ALA A 36 -1.05 -15.58 -23.69
CA ALA A 36 -1.71 -15.53 -25.01
C ALA A 36 -3.09 -14.85 -24.94
N HIS A 37 -3.85 -15.08 -23.88
CA HIS A 37 -5.15 -14.41 -23.64
C HIS A 37 -4.98 -12.89 -23.47
N ILE A 38 -3.96 -12.46 -22.72
CA ILE A 38 -3.64 -11.05 -22.50
C ILE A 38 -3.12 -10.40 -23.80
N ASP A 39 -2.16 -11.03 -24.49
CA ASP A 39 -1.55 -10.48 -25.70
C ASP A 39 -2.55 -10.40 -26.87
N GLY A 40 -3.58 -11.26 -26.87
CA GLY A 40 -4.63 -11.30 -27.89
C GLY A 40 -5.71 -10.22 -27.72
N ASP A 41 -5.81 -9.59 -26.55
CA ASP A 41 -6.89 -8.63 -26.26
C ASP A 41 -6.58 -7.23 -26.82
N ALA A 42 -5.52 -6.59 -26.36
CA ALA A 42 -5.16 -5.24 -26.76
C ALA A 42 -3.65 -4.98 -26.58
N PRO A 43 -3.05 -4.02 -27.32
CA PRO A 43 -1.68 -3.61 -27.05
C PRO A 43 -1.49 -3.12 -25.62
N ALA A 44 -0.33 -3.44 -25.00
CA ALA A 44 -0.01 -3.08 -23.64
C ALA A 44 -0.22 -1.59 -23.34
N PRO A 45 -0.83 -1.24 -22.20
CA PRO A 45 -0.99 0.14 -21.75
C PRO A 45 0.38 0.75 -21.34
N PRO A 46 0.46 2.07 -21.10
CA PRO A 46 1.70 2.72 -20.69
C PRO A 46 2.18 2.35 -19.29
N PHE A 47 1.37 1.69 -18.49
CA PHE A 47 1.71 1.24 -17.12
C PHE A 47 2.14 -0.23 -17.09
N SER A 48 2.85 -0.60 -16.02
CA SER A 48 3.09 -2.01 -15.71
C SER A 48 1.85 -2.61 -15.09
N ILE A 49 1.31 -3.65 -15.71
CA ILE A 49 0.21 -4.45 -15.16
C ILE A 49 0.67 -5.89 -15.00
N GLN A 50 0.42 -6.46 -13.83
CA GLN A 50 0.58 -7.88 -13.54
C GLN A 50 -0.81 -8.50 -13.46
N PHE A 51 -1.02 -9.62 -14.14
CA PHE A 51 -2.23 -10.41 -14.07
C PHE A 51 -1.93 -11.74 -13.37
N ASP A 52 -2.63 -11.98 -12.26
CA ASP A 52 -2.52 -13.21 -11.47
C ASP A 52 -3.83 -13.99 -11.60
N HIS A 53 -3.78 -15.15 -12.28
CA HIS A 53 -4.95 -15.99 -12.43
C HIS A 53 -5.22 -16.79 -11.16
N ILE A 54 -6.37 -16.52 -10.54
CA ILE A 54 -6.86 -17.22 -9.36
C ILE A 54 -8.32 -17.59 -9.61
N PRO A 55 -8.75 -18.87 -9.44
CA PRO A 55 -10.14 -19.26 -9.64
C PRO A 55 -11.03 -18.64 -8.57
N SER A 56 -11.57 -17.47 -8.85
CA SER A 56 -12.37 -16.65 -7.95
C SER A 56 -13.54 -16.02 -8.71
N LYS A 57 -14.67 -15.81 -8.02
CA LYS A 57 -15.79 -15.00 -8.55
C LYS A 57 -15.52 -13.49 -8.44
N PHE A 58 -14.46 -13.11 -7.77
CA PHE A 58 -14.08 -11.73 -7.53
C PHE A 58 -12.78 -11.40 -8.26
N VAL A 59 -12.61 -10.12 -8.54
CA VAL A 59 -11.36 -9.52 -9.00
C VAL A 59 -10.88 -8.52 -7.96
N LEU A 60 -9.59 -8.57 -7.63
CA LEU A 60 -8.87 -7.57 -6.84
C LEU A 60 -7.99 -6.78 -7.79
N VAL A 61 -8.14 -5.48 -7.79
CA VAL A 61 -7.27 -4.54 -8.49
C VAL A 61 -6.52 -3.73 -7.45
N SER A 62 -5.19 -3.84 -7.46
CA SER A 62 -4.30 -3.09 -6.57
C SER A 62 -3.41 -2.16 -7.38
N VAL A 63 -3.43 -0.87 -7.07
CA VAL A 63 -2.55 0.14 -7.65
C VAL A 63 -1.49 0.49 -6.62
N VAL A 64 -0.23 0.18 -6.91
CA VAL A 64 0.92 0.41 -6.02
C VAL A 64 1.81 1.48 -6.62
N ILE A 65 2.10 2.52 -5.84
CA ILE A 65 2.81 3.71 -6.31
C ILE A 65 3.94 4.02 -5.34
N GLY A 66 5.18 4.10 -5.86
CA GLY A 66 6.32 4.54 -5.07
C GLY A 66 6.19 6.01 -4.62
N THR A 67 6.61 6.32 -3.40
CA THR A 67 6.48 7.67 -2.84
C THR A 67 7.77 8.49 -2.87
N ASP A 68 8.82 7.97 -3.49
CA ASP A 68 10.13 8.63 -3.61
C ASP A 68 10.07 9.96 -4.38
N SER A 69 9.16 10.05 -5.37
CA SER A 69 8.89 11.28 -6.13
C SER A 69 8.15 12.39 -5.35
N VAL A 70 7.53 12.04 -4.23
CA VAL A 70 6.81 13.03 -3.40
C VAL A 70 7.82 13.92 -2.67
N PRO A 71 7.70 15.27 -2.77
CA PRO A 71 8.58 16.19 -2.05
C PRO A 71 8.61 15.87 -0.55
N PRO A 72 9.80 15.89 0.08
CA PRO A 72 9.95 15.50 1.49
C PRO A 72 9.03 16.24 2.46
N GLU A 73 8.82 17.54 2.25
CA GLU A 73 7.97 18.40 3.06
C GLU A 73 6.48 18.07 2.93
N LEU A 74 6.08 17.41 1.82
CA LEU A 74 4.69 17.05 1.55
C LEU A 74 4.34 15.62 1.97
N ARG A 75 5.32 14.78 2.33
CA ARG A 75 5.07 13.36 2.68
C ARG A 75 4.12 13.19 3.85
N ALA A 76 4.12 14.09 4.81
CA ALA A 76 3.18 14.06 5.93
C ALA A 76 1.70 14.25 5.52
N TYR A 77 1.43 14.79 4.34
CA TYR A 77 0.08 14.96 3.78
C TYR A 77 -0.47 13.67 3.14
N LEU A 78 0.34 12.61 2.98
CA LEU A 78 -0.12 11.36 2.36
C LEU A 78 -1.29 10.74 3.11
N THR A 79 -1.30 10.76 4.45
CA THR A 79 -2.44 10.28 5.23
C THR A 79 -3.72 11.06 4.90
N LEU A 80 -3.63 12.38 4.80
CA LEU A 80 -4.77 13.22 4.41
C LEU A 80 -5.22 12.91 2.97
N TYR A 81 -4.28 12.82 2.03
CA TYR A 81 -4.53 12.48 0.63
C TYR A 81 -5.29 11.14 0.52
N LEU A 82 -4.77 10.07 1.13
CA LEU A 82 -5.35 8.74 1.06
C LEU A 82 -6.73 8.66 1.73
N SER A 83 -6.95 9.39 2.82
CA SER A 83 -8.24 9.41 3.53
C SER A 83 -9.41 9.95 2.69
N MET A 84 -9.12 10.63 1.58
CA MET A 84 -10.12 11.27 0.71
C MET A 84 -10.33 10.56 -0.62
N VAL A 85 -9.45 9.66 -1.04
CA VAL A 85 -9.43 9.07 -2.40
C VAL A 85 -10.82 8.60 -2.85
N PHE A 86 -11.61 8.00 -1.96
CA PHE A 86 -12.93 7.45 -2.27
C PHE A 86 -14.10 8.41 -1.98
N SER A 87 -13.85 9.64 -1.59
CA SER A 87 -14.90 10.57 -1.15
C SER A 87 -14.75 11.98 -1.72
N LEU A 88 -14.02 12.12 -2.82
CA LEU A 88 -13.91 13.37 -3.57
C LEU A 88 -14.93 13.41 -4.71
N PRO A 89 -15.44 14.59 -5.10
CA PRO A 89 -16.22 14.74 -6.33
C PRO A 89 -15.34 14.43 -7.55
N ILE A 90 -15.97 13.93 -8.60
CA ILE A 90 -15.29 13.46 -9.83
C ILE A 90 -15.90 14.13 -11.06
N ARG A 91 -15.04 14.52 -11.99
CA ARG A 91 -15.45 14.92 -13.33
C ARG A 91 -15.08 13.82 -14.33
N ARG A 92 -16.07 13.04 -14.76
CA ARG A 92 -15.88 11.94 -15.70
C ARG A 92 -15.49 12.40 -17.10
N GLN A 93 -14.98 11.49 -17.91
CA GLN A 93 -14.53 11.77 -19.28
C GLN A 93 -15.63 12.31 -20.20
N ASN A 94 -16.86 11.88 -20.00
CA ASN A 94 -18.03 12.35 -20.72
C ASN A 94 -18.50 13.76 -20.30
N GLY A 95 -17.79 14.41 -19.35
CA GLY A 95 -18.14 15.71 -18.78
C GLY A 95 -19.13 15.65 -17.61
N GLU A 96 -19.62 14.46 -17.25
CA GLU A 96 -20.51 14.26 -16.12
C GLU A 96 -19.81 14.64 -14.81
N TRP A 97 -20.49 15.44 -13.99
CA TRP A 97 -20.05 15.78 -12.64
C TRP A 97 -20.76 14.90 -11.63
N LEU A 98 -19.98 14.18 -10.83
CA LEU A 98 -20.49 13.43 -9.69
C LEU A 98 -20.12 14.17 -8.39
N ALA A 99 -21.13 14.53 -7.61
CA ALA A 99 -20.90 14.97 -6.24
C ALA A 99 -20.34 13.80 -5.40
N TYR A 100 -19.68 14.12 -4.29
CA TYR A 100 -19.02 13.08 -3.49
C TYR A 100 -20.01 12.03 -2.95
N GLU A 101 -21.26 12.40 -2.67
CA GLU A 101 -22.33 11.49 -2.24
C GLU A 101 -22.65 10.47 -3.32
N ASP A 102 -22.71 10.92 -4.58
CA ASP A 102 -22.96 10.05 -5.72
C ASP A 102 -21.76 9.14 -6.00
N VAL A 103 -20.53 9.67 -5.80
CA VAL A 103 -19.31 8.86 -5.91
C VAL A 103 -19.34 7.72 -4.91
N VAL A 104 -19.57 8.00 -3.62
CA VAL A 104 -19.63 6.97 -2.59
C VAL A 104 -20.74 5.95 -2.89
N LYS A 105 -21.93 6.44 -3.21
CA LYS A 105 -23.09 5.56 -3.51
C LYS A 105 -22.83 4.63 -4.69
N GLN A 106 -22.34 5.17 -5.83
CA GLN A 106 -22.09 4.36 -7.01
C GLN A 106 -20.90 3.42 -6.82
N LEU A 107 -19.88 3.84 -6.06
CA LEU A 107 -18.74 2.98 -5.73
C LEU A 107 -19.21 1.78 -4.88
N ASP A 108 -20.05 2.00 -3.87
CA ASP A 108 -20.61 0.93 -3.02
C ASP A 108 -21.53 -0.03 -3.81
N GLU A 109 -22.15 0.43 -4.91
CA GLU A 109 -22.94 -0.42 -5.81
C GLU A 109 -22.07 -1.30 -6.72
N ASP A 110 -20.89 -0.80 -7.13
CA ASP A 110 -20.00 -1.47 -8.09
C ASP A 110 -18.89 -2.29 -7.45
N VAL A 111 -18.43 -1.91 -6.24
CA VAL A 111 -17.25 -2.44 -5.56
C VAL A 111 -17.64 -2.98 -4.17
N LEU A 112 -17.11 -4.12 -3.79
CA LEU A 112 -17.41 -4.77 -2.49
C LEU A 112 -16.54 -4.24 -1.35
N GLU A 113 -15.27 -4.02 -1.65
CA GLU A 113 -14.27 -3.55 -0.68
C GLU A 113 -13.33 -2.60 -1.41
N TYR A 114 -12.96 -1.51 -0.76
CA TYR A 114 -11.93 -0.60 -1.25
C TYR A 114 -11.13 -0.07 -0.07
N ASP A 115 -9.83 0.12 -0.28
CA ASP A 115 -8.91 0.65 0.73
C ASP A 115 -7.81 1.49 0.08
N ALA A 116 -7.26 2.43 0.85
CA ALA A 116 -6.10 3.22 0.47
C ALA A 116 -5.18 3.40 1.68
N ALA A 117 -3.95 2.91 1.57
CA ALA A 117 -3.01 2.87 2.67
C ALA A 117 -1.58 3.18 2.23
N ILE A 118 -0.72 3.49 3.20
CA ILE A 118 0.73 3.50 3.01
C ILE A 118 1.22 2.07 3.20
N GLY A 119 1.88 1.54 2.18
CA GLY A 119 2.33 0.15 2.12
C GLY A 119 1.21 -0.85 1.78
N ILE A 120 1.57 -2.10 1.66
CA ILE A 120 0.67 -3.23 1.46
C ILE A 120 0.81 -4.14 2.68
N GLY A 121 -0.19 -4.16 3.55
CA GLY A 121 -0.08 -4.86 4.83
C GLY A 121 1.06 -4.28 5.69
N SER A 122 2.15 -5.04 5.85
CA SER A 122 3.36 -4.56 6.55
C SER A 122 4.57 -4.40 5.62
N SER A 123 4.38 -4.56 4.30
CA SER A 123 5.43 -4.50 3.29
C SER A 123 5.28 -3.25 2.41
N PHE A 124 6.32 -2.94 1.63
CA PHE A 124 6.35 -1.79 0.72
C PHE A 124 6.03 -0.45 1.41
N SER A 125 6.63 -0.27 2.57
CA SER A 125 6.33 0.86 3.49
C SER A 125 6.62 2.25 2.89
N GLU A 126 7.39 2.33 1.81
CA GLU A 126 7.67 3.56 1.06
C GLU A 126 6.85 3.66 -0.24
N SER A 127 5.69 3.04 -0.26
CA SER A 127 4.69 3.15 -1.32
C SER A 127 3.32 3.46 -0.76
N VAL A 128 2.39 3.84 -1.63
CA VAL A 128 0.96 3.86 -1.35
C VAL A 128 0.27 2.78 -2.16
N ALA A 129 -0.75 2.17 -1.60
CA ALA A 129 -1.59 1.18 -2.26
C ALA A 129 -3.04 1.64 -2.26
N ILE A 130 -3.71 1.51 -3.40
CA ILE A 130 -5.14 1.70 -3.55
C ILE A 130 -5.72 0.40 -4.09
N GLU A 131 -6.63 -0.21 -3.34
CA GLU A 131 -7.17 -1.52 -3.64
C GLU A 131 -8.69 -1.46 -3.82
N LEU A 132 -9.19 -2.12 -4.87
CA LEU A 132 -10.62 -2.28 -5.14
C LEU A 132 -10.91 -3.75 -5.43
N LYS A 133 -11.90 -4.31 -4.72
CA LYS A 133 -12.35 -5.69 -4.89
C LYS A 133 -13.81 -5.69 -5.31
N ALA A 134 -14.12 -6.38 -6.41
CA ALA A 134 -15.46 -6.44 -6.97
C ALA A 134 -15.79 -7.82 -7.57
N PRO A 135 -17.05 -8.09 -7.91
CA PRO A 135 -17.40 -9.23 -8.76
C PRO A 135 -16.65 -9.14 -10.10
N ALA A 136 -16.16 -10.26 -10.62
CA ALA A 136 -15.41 -10.30 -11.88
C ALA A 136 -16.19 -9.67 -13.07
N ALA A 137 -17.53 -9.75 -13.05
CA ALA A 137 -18.39 -9.11 -14.05
C ALA A 137 -18.32 -7.57 -14.03
N HIS A 138 -17.85 -6.95 -12.94
CA HIS A 138 -17.70 -5.51 -12.81
C HIS A 138 -16.28 -5.03 -13.15
N TYR A 139 -15.40 -5.89 -13.64
CA TYR A 139 -13.99 -5.56 -13.88
C TYR A 139 -13.78 -4.26 -14.65
N ALA A 140 -14.43 -4.06 -15.80
CA ALA A 140 -14.30 -2.85 -16.58
C ALA A 140 -14.75 -1.58 -15.81
N LYS A 141 -15.77 -1.70 -14.95
CA LYS A 141 -16.18 -0.60 -14.06
C LYS A 141 -15.12 -0.30 -13.02
N VAL A 142 -14.51 -1.34 -12.41
CA VAL A 142 -13.42 -1.15 -11.45
C VAL A 142 -12.25 -0.41 -12.08
N VAL A 143 -11.87 -0.76 -13.30
CA VAL A 143 -10.82 -0.04 -14.05
C VAL A 143 -11.20 1.43 -14.27
N SER A 144 -12.45 1.70 -14.65
CA SER A 144 -12.96 3.09 -14.75
C SER A 144 -12.90 3.81 -13.42
N TRP A 145 -13.29 3.16 -12.31
CA TRP A 145 -13.21 3.74 -10.97
C TRP A 145 -11.78 4.08 -10.55
N VAL A 146 -10.82 3.19 -10.79
CA VAL A 146 -9.39 3.48 -10.53
C VAL A 146 -8.99 4.77 -11.23
N TYR A 147 -9.36 4.91 -12.49
CA TYR A 147 -9.01 6.11 -13.25
C TYR A 147 -9.73 7.37 -12.74
N ASP A 148 -11.02 7.28 -12.50
CA ASP A 148 -11.83 8.41 -12.04
C ASP A 148 -11.36 8.89 -10.67
N LEU A 149 -11.08 7.98 -9.73
CA LEU A 149 -10.62 8.30 -8.39
C LEU A 149 -9.24 8.97 -8.37
N LEU A 150 -8.29 8.47 -9.17
CA LEU A 150 -6.91 8.93 -9.13
C LEU A 150 -6.65 10.15 -10.01
N TRP A 151 -7.20 10.19 -11.22
CA TRP A 151 -6.88 11.25 -12.19
C TRP A 151 -7.96 12.32 -12.35
N ARG A 152 -9.21 12.04 -11.97
CA ARG A 152 -10.36 12.94 -12.24
C ARG A 152 -11.07 13.46 -11.01
N SER A 153 -10.66 13.03 -9.83
CA SER A 153 -11.19 13.58 -8.59
C SER A 153 -10.69 15.01 -8.37
N GLU A 154 -11.52 15.84 -7.75
CA GLU A 154 -11.20 17.24 -7.46
C GLU A 154 -11.12 17.46 -5.94
N PHE A 155 -10.04 18.11 -5.47
CA PHE A 155 -9.88 18.45 -4.05
C PHE A 155 -10.78 19.65 -3.69
N ALA A 156 -12.08 19.38 -3.50
CA ALA A 156 -13.03 20.40 -3.06
C ALA A 156 -12.67 20.87 -1.64
N PRO A 157 -12.53 22.19 -1.38
CA PRO A 157 -12.10 22.73 -0.08
C PRO A 157 -12.88 22.18 1.10
N GLU A 158 -14.21 22.06 0.96
CA GLU A 158 -15.09 21.54 2.01
C GLU A 158 -14.77 20.08 2.34
N ARG A 159 -14.47 19.25 1.34
CA ARG A 159 -14.12 17.84 1.55
C ARG A 159 -12.78 17.68 2.22
N VAL A 160 -11.81 18.50 1.83
CA VAL A 160 -10.47 18.52 2.45
C VAL A 160 -10.57 18.92 3.92
N ARG A 161 -11.36 19.96 4.25
CA ARG A 161 -11.62 20.37 5.65
C ARG A 161 -12.25 19.24 6.48
N VAL A 162 -13.26 18.57 5.93
CA VAL A 162 -13.92 17.45 6.61
C VAL A 162 -12.97 16.31 6.86
N ALA A 163 -12.13 15.93 5.89
CA ALA A 163 -11.15 14.86 6.03
C ALA A 163 -10.09 15.21 7.09
N ALA A 164 -9.53 16.41 7.04
CA ALA A 164 -8.55 16.87 8.02
C ALA A 164 -9.13 16.92 9.44
N ALA A 165 -10.39 17.39 9.59
CA ALA A 165 -11.08 17.39 10.88
C ALA A 165 -11.30 15.97 11.43
N LYS A 166 -11.69 15.00 10.57
CA LYS A 166 -11.81 13.59 10.98
C LYS A 166 -10.49 13.00 11.43
N LEU A 167 -9.40 13.28 10.72
CA LEU A 167 -8.05 12.86 11.14
C LEU A 167 -7.72 13.45 12.50
N ALA A 168 -7.90 14.75 12.70
CA ALA A 168 -7.62 15.41 13.97
C ALA A 168 -8.45 14.81 15.12
N GLN A 169 -9.72 14.48 14.89
CA GLN A 169 -10.60 13.85 15.89
C GLN A 169 -10.18 12.42 16.25
N SER A 170 -9.54 11.68 15.34
CA SER A 170 -9.08 10.31 15.60
C SER A 170 -7.74 10.25 16.37
N LEU A 171 -6.93 11.31 16.34
CA LEU A 171 -5.61 11.34 16.97
C LEU A 171 -5.60 11.04 18.48
N PRO A 172 -6.54 11.58 19.32
CA PRO A 172 -6.53 11.31 20.75
C PRO A 172 -6.69 9.83 21.07
N GLU A 173 -7.53 9.10 20.33
CA GLU A 173 -7.71 7.67 20.48
C GLU A 173 -6.48 6.89 20.01
N GLN A 174 -5.97 7.19 18.83
CA GLN A 174 -4.77 6.55 18.28
C GLN A 174 -3.55 6.74 19.19
N LYS A 175 -3.38 7.90 19.83
CA LYS A 175 -2.31 8.15 20.81
C LYS A 175 -2.44 7.34 22.11
N ARG A 176 -3.58 6.72 22.38
CA ARG A 176 -3.78 5.78 23.48
C ARG A 176 -3.47 4.34 23.12
N ASP A 177 -3.28 4.03 21.83
CA ASP A 177 -2.79 2.71 21.42
C ASP A 177 -1.28 2.63 21.62
N GLY A 178 -0.88 1.97 22.71
CA GLY A 178 0.53 1.83 23.09
C GLY A 178 1.35 1.05 22.04
N ARG A 179 0.73 0.16 21.28
CA ARG A 179 1.39 -0.55 20.16
C ARG A 179 1.72 0.43 19.03
N MET A 180 0.77 1.26 18.63
CA MET A 180 0.99 2.27 17.59
C MET A 180 2.08 3.26 18.00
N VAL A 181 2.07 3.71 19.26
CA VAL A 181 3.10 4.61 19.77
C VAL A 181 4.46 3.94 19.82
N ALA A 182 4.57 2.70 20.30
CA ALA A 182 5.83 1.94 20.31
C ALA A 182 6.42 1.76 18.90
N TRP A 183 5.56 1.44 17.92
CA TRP A 183 5.96 1.36 16.51
C TRP A 183 6.40 2.70 15.96
N SER A 184 5.70 3.79 16.28
CA SER A 184 6.09 5.15 15.85
C SER A 184 7.45 5.55 16.41
N LEU A 185 7.72 5.23 17.68
CA LEU A 185 9.04 5.44 18.29
C LEU A 185 10.15 4.65 17.58
N SER A 186 9.92 3.35 17.35
CA SER A 186 10.86 2.49 16.64
C SER A 186 11.16 3.05 15.24
N ARG A 187 10.13 3.41 14.47
CA ARG A 187 10.32 3.99 13.14
C ARG A 187 11.07 5.32 13.17
N SER A 188 10.82 6.18 14.15
CA SER A 188 11.54 7.46 14.30
C SER A 188 13.03 7.30 14.65
N MET A 189 13.45 6.11 15.08
CA MET A 189 14.85 5.78 15.33
C MET A 189 15.52 5.20 14.08
N LEU A 190 14.78 4.36 13.36
CA LEU A 190 15.32 3.52 12.28
C LEU A 190 15.25 4.18 10.90
N TYR A 191 14.28 5.08 10.68
CA TYR A 191 14.03 5.67 9.38
C TYR A 191 14.20 7.19 9.38
N SER A 192 14.62 7.74 8.24
CA SER A 192 14.83 9.15 8.03
C SER A 192 13.49 9.91 8.07
N ASN A 193 13.41 10.94 8.90
CA ASN A 193 12.24 11.80 8.99
C ASN A 193 12.00 12.68 7.75
N THR A 194 12.98 12.81 6.88
CA THR A 194 12.89 13.61 5.65
C THR A 194 12.65 12.77 4.40
N HIS A 195 13.01 11.48 4.42
CA HIS A 195 12.97 10.64 3.22
C HIS A 195 11.98 9.49 3.33
N SER A 196 11.57 9.07 4.53
CA SER A 196 10.59 8.01 4.70
C SER A 196 9.16 8.55 4.75
N SER A 197 8.34 8.11 3.82
CA SER A 197 6.90 8.38 3.80
C SER A 197 6.19 7.68 4.94
N CYS A 198 6.62 6.47 5.27
CA CYS A 198 6.05 5.73 6.38
C CYS A 198 6.34 6.40 7.73
N GLU A 199 7.57 6.90 7.96
CA GLU A 199 7.90 7.60 9.20
C GLU A 199 7.13 8.92 9.31
N ALA A 200 7.04 9.71 8.22
CA ALA A 200 6.31 10.97 8.19
C ALA A 200 4.81 10.83 8.53
N ASN A 201 4.26 9.63 8.34
CA ASN A 201 2.84 9.35 8.59
C ASN A 201 2.59 8.50 9.85
N THR A 202 3.60 8.30 10.70
CA THR A 202 3.42 7.66 12.01
C THR A 202 2.57 8.54 12.93
N ILE A 203 1.89 7.90 13.92
CA ILE A 203 0.97 8.61 14.81
C ILE A 203 1.62 9.79 15.55
N LEU A 204 2.87 9.66 15.98
CA LEU A 204 3.56 10.75 16.67
C LEU A 204 3.87 11.94 15.74
N ARG A 205 4.14 11.68 14.46
CA ARG A 205 4.31 12.75 13.45
C ARG A 205 2.98 13.38 13.08
N GLN A 206 1.97 12.56 12.83
CA GLN A 206 0.63 13.05 12.49
C GLN A 206 0.03 13.88 13.63
N ALA A 207 0.29 13.52 14.88
CA ALA A 207 -0.15 14.29 16.05
C ALA A 207 0.46 15.72 16.11
N GLN A 208 1.57 15.93 15.45
CA GLN A 208 2.19 17.27 15.32
C GLN A 208 1.73 18.01 14.07
N ARG A 209 1.53 17.29 12.94
CA ARG A 209 1.29 17.89 11.62
C ARG A 209 -0.18 18.14 11.31
N VAL A 210 -1.06 17.25 11.75
CA VAL A 210 -2.50 17.38 11.44
C VAL A 210 -3.12 18.65 12.01
N PRO A 211 -2.82 19.09 13.24
CA PRO A 211 -3.29 20.39 13.74
C PRO A 211 -2.87 21.55 12.82
N ASP A 212 -1.60 21.62 12.42
CA ASP A 212 -1.10 22.65 11.51
C ASP A 212 -1.85 22.63 10.17
N MET A 213 -2.18 21.45 9.65
CA MET A 213 -2.98 21.30 8.41
C MET A 213 -4.40 21.82 8.60
N VAL A 214 -5.02 21.54 9.74
CA VAL A 214 -6.36 22.02 10.06
C VAL A 214 -6.39 23.56 10.14
N ASP A 215 -5.42 24.16 10.82
CA ASP A 215 -5.31 25.60 10.95
C ASP A 215 -5.08 26.26 9.59
N ALA A 216 -4.15 25.72 8.78
CA ALA A 216 -3.91 26.21 7.42
C ALA A 216 -5.16 26.13 6.53
N LEU A 217 -5.99 25.06 6.66
CA LEU A 217 -7.24 24.93 5.93
C LEU A 217 -8.33 25.91 6.39
N GLN A 218 -8.28 26.40 7.62
CA GLN A 218 -9.18 27.43 8.11
C GLN A 218 -8.80 28.82 7.59
N ASP A 219 -7.50 29.11 7.56
CA ASP A 219 -6.97 30.40 7.12
C ASP A 219 -7.07 30.55 5.59
N ASP A 220 -6.42 29.66 4.85
CA ASP A 220 -6.50 29.61 3.39
C ASP A 220 -6.34 28.16 2.87
N PRO A 221 -7.42 27.53 2.37
CA PRO A 221 -7.36 26.18 1.85
C PRO A 221 -6.52 26.03 0.58
N THR A 222 -6.22 27.12 -0.14
CA THR A 222 -5.54 27.10 -1.45
C THR A 222 -4.20 26.41 -1.37
N GLN A 223 -3.40 26.76 -0.38
CA GLN A 223 -2.05 26.17 -0.20
C GLN A 223 -2.11 24.66 0.04
N VAL A 224 -3.02 24.19 0.91
CA VAL A 224 -3.15 22.76 1.19
C VAL A 224 -3.63 22.01 -0.06
N ILE A 225 -4.55 22.58 -0.83
CA ILE A 225 -5.03 22.00 -2.08
C ILE A 225 -3.89 21.93 -3.12
N GLU A 226 -3.06 22.96 -3.22
CA GLU A 226 -1.86 22.94 -4.08
C GLU A 226 -0.89 21.82 -3.67
N HIS A 227 -0.65 21.64 -2.36
CA HIS A 227 0.15 20.53 -1.85
C HIS A 227 -0.44 19.17 -2.26
N LEU A 228 -1.75 18.95 -2.11
CA LEU A 228 -2.43 17.71 -2.51
C LEU A 228 -2.36 17.48 -4.03
N ASN A 229 -2.50 18.52 -4.84
CA ASN A 229 -2.34 18.43 -6.29
C ASN A 229 -0.87 18.10 -6.67
N THR A 230 0.10 18.67 -5.98
CA THR A 230 1.53 18.37 -6.17
C THR A 230 1.82 16.91 -5.83
N ILE A 231 1.31 16.40 -4.71
CA ILE A 231 1.41 14.98 -4.33
C ILE A 231 0.82 14.09 -5.42
N ARG A 232 -0.40 14.38 -5.86
CA ARG A 232 -1.05 13.61 -6.92
C ARG A 232 -0.24 13.62 -8.21
N ALA A 233 0.25 14.76 -8.64
CA ALA A 233 1.06 14.88 -9.85
C ALA A 233 2.39 14.10 -9.74
N SER A 234 3.00 14.07 -8.56
CA SER A 234 4.21 13.29 -8.29
C SER A 234 3.93 11.78 -8.29
N LEU A 235 2.87 11.34 -7.61
CA LEU A 235 2.51 9.93 -7.50
C LEU A 235 2.11 9.32 -8.85
N LEU A 236 1.31 10.04 -9.65
CA LEU A 236 0.67 9.48 -10.85
C LEU A 236 1.56 9.55 -12.12
N GLN A 237 2.87 9.65 -11.96
CA GLN A 237 3.79 9.46 -13.08
C GLN A 237 3.84 7.98 -13.49
N PRO A 238 3.75 7.66 -14.79
CA PRO A 238 3.66 6.27 -15.25
C PRO A 238 4.78 5.35 -14.76
N GLU A 239 5.99 5.87 -14.57
CA GLU A 239 7.14 5.13 -14.08
C GLU A 239 7.05 4.70 -12.63
N HIS A 240 6.20 5.34 -11.83
CA HIS A 240 6.00 5.02 -10.41
C HIS A 240 4.80 4.10 -10.18
N VAL A 241 3.88 3.98 -11.17
CA VAL A 241 2.61 3.25 -11.04
C VAL A 241 2.77 1.79 -11.45
N ARG A 242 2.33 0.89 -10.60
CA ARG A 242 2.20 -0.55 -10.84
C ARG A 242 0.79 -0.98 -10.52
N ILE A 243 0.27 -1.85 -11.37
CA ILE A 243 -1.09 -2.37 -11.21
C ILE A 243 -0.98 -3.89 -11.11
N SER A 244 -1.69 -4.47 -10.15
CA SER A 244 -1.91 -5.90 -10.03
C SER A 244 -3.39 -6.19 -10.17
N VAL A 245 -3.72 -7.19 -10.96
CA VAL A 245 -5.09 -7.68 -11.18
C VAL A 245 -5.11 -9.15 -10.84
N ALA A 246 -5.74 -9.52 -9.74
CA ALA A 246 -5.85 -10.90 -9.28
C ALA A 246 -7.32 -11.37 -9.35
N GLY A 247 -7.58 -12.48 -10.02
CA GLY A 247 -8.92 -13.04 -10.18
C GLY A 247 -8.98 -14.12 -11.25
N ASN A 248 -10.16 -14.57 -11.62
CA ASN A 248 -10.32 -15.51 -12.75
C ASN A 248 -10.16 -14.76 -14.09
N ILE A 249 -8.92 -14.51 -14.48
CA ILE A 249 -8.60 -13.68 -15.65
C ILE A 249 -9.12 -14.31 -16.95
N PHE A 250 -9.21 -15.65 -17.04
CA PHE A 250 -9.75 -16.30 -18.22
C PHE A 250 -11.25 -16.04 -18.44
N ASP A 251 -12.00 -15.70 -17.38
CA ASP A 251 -13.41 -15.31 -17.47
C ASP A 251 -13.62 -13.82 -17.78
N ILE A 252 -12.54 -13.06 -17.85
CA ILE A 252 -12.56 -11.63 -18.25
C ILE A 252 -12.30 -11.56 -19.76
N PRO A 253 -13.29 -11.22 -20.60
CA PRO A 253 -13.11 -11.22 -22.06
C PRO A 253 -12.05 -10.22 -22.54
N HIS A 254 -11.97 -9.06 -21.90
CA HIS A 254 -11.08 -7.96 -22.26
C HIS A 254 -10.30 -7.47 -21.02
N PRO A 255 -9.20 -8.16 -20.62
CA PRO A 255 -8.45 -7.79 -19.42
C PRO A 255 -7.59 -6.54 -19.61
N VAL A 256 -7.16 -6.21 -20.82
CA VAL A 256 -6.26 -5.07 -21.13
C VAL A 256 -6.99 -3.86 -21.71
N GLU A 257 -8.00 -4.08 -22.55
CA GLU A 257 -8.71 -3.01 -23.26
C GLU A 257 -9.25 -1.90 -22.34
N PRO A 258 -9.91 -2.19 -21.18
CA PRO A 258 -10.41 -1.14 -20.29
C PRO A 258 -9.33 -0.20 -19.79
N TRP A 259 -8.12 -0.71 -19.52
CA TRP A 259 -7.01 0.14 -19.10
C TRP A 259 -6.59 1.13 -20.16
N ARG A 260 -6.58 0.71 -21.42
CA ARG A 260 -6.25 1.59 -22.55
C ARG A 260 -7.27 2.69 -22.76
N ALA A 261 -8.55 2.37 -22.59
CA ALA A 261 -9.63 3.33 -22.76
C ALA A 261 -9.59 4.44 -21.70
N CYS A 262 -9.10 4.13 -20.53
CA CYS A 262 -9.12 5.02 -19.37
C CYS A 262 -7.85 5.87 -19.22
N LEU A 263 -6.69 5.40 -19.69
CA LEU A 263 -5.41 6.03 -19.39
C LEU A 263 -5.08 7.19 -20.34
N PRO A 264 -4.43 8.26 -19.85
CA PRO A 264 -3.96 9.33 -20.71
C PRO A 264 -2.94 8.79 -21.72
N PRO A 265 -2.91 9.31 -22.96
CA PRO A 265 -1.91 8.94 -23.91
C PRO A 265 -0.53 9.35 -23.37
N GLY A 266 0.34 8.39 -23.19
CA GLY A 266 1.71 8.58 -22.73
C GLY A 266 2.63 7.53 -23.25
N SER A 267 3.89 7.91 -23.50
CA SER A 267 4.94 6.94 -23.79
C SER A 267 5.31 6.27 -22.48
N ALA A 268 5.27 4.94 -22.48
CA ALA A 268 5.75 4.24 -21.31
C ALA A 268 7.25 4.44 -21.16
N THR A 269 7.62 4.93 -20.06
CA THR A 269 8.97 5.05 -19.55
C THR A 269 9.40 3.76 -18.86
N GLN A 270 10.69 3.61 -18.65
CA GLN A 270 11.22 2.54 -17.80
C GLN A 270 10.68 2.71 -16.38
N LEU A 271 10.17 1.62 -15.79
CA LEU A 271 9.70 1.65 -14.40
C LEU A 271 10.84 2.01 -13.45
N CYS A 272 10.59 2.97 -12.57
CA CYS A 272 11.45 3.20 -11.42
C CYS A 272 11.31 2.03 -10.42
N PRO A 273 12.39 1.54 -9.81
CA PRO A 273 12.29 0.58 -8.72
C PRO A 273 11.39 1.12 -7.60
N LEU A 274 10.61 0.25 -6.94
CA LEU A 274 9.94 0.67 -5.71
C LEU A 274 11.00 0.96 -4.64
N PRO A 275 10.87 2.08 -3.90
CA PRO A 275 11.80 2.37 -2.82
C PRO A 275 11.64 1.35 -1.70
N TRP A 276 12.76 0.90 -1.14
CA TRP A 276 12.80 -0.02 -0.03
C TRP A 276 13.06 0.71 1.29
N GLY A 277 12.61 0.14 2.40
CA GLY A 277 12.86 0.69 3.73
C GLY A 277 14.35 0.94 4.01
N LYS A 278 15.24 0.07 3.54
CA LYS A 278 16.69 0.25 3.67
C LYS A 278 17.21 1.53 3.01
N ASP A 279 16.61 1.98 1.92
CA ASP A 279 17.06 3.16 1.15
C ASP A 279 16.81 4.46 1.92
N VAL A 280 15.90 4.42 2.88
CA VAL A 280 15.53 5.55 3.74
C VAL A 280 15.90 5.36 5.22
N SER A 281 16.71 4.34 5.51
CA SER A 281 17.18 4.04 6.87
C SER A 281 18.14 5.11 7.40
N THR A 282 18.07 5.36 8.70
CA THR A 282 19.08 6.13 9.45
C THR A 282 20.35 5.31 9.66
N GLU A 283 21.41 5.91 10.16
CA GLU A 283 22.62 5.17 10.55
C GLU A 283 22.33 4.10 11.63
N LEU A 284 21.39 4.39 12.55
CA LEU A 284 20.93 3.42 13.53
C LEU A 284 20.09 2.30 12.89
N GLY A 285 19.31 2.61 11.86
CA GLY A 285 18.57 1.62 11.07
C GLY A 285 19.49 0.68 10.31
N LYS A 286 20.57 1.20 9.71
CA LYS A 286 21.58 0.40 9.01
C LYS A 286 22.47 -0.41 9.94
N LYS A 287 22.78 0.13 11.13
CA LYS A 287 23.65 -0.52 12.11
C LYS A 287 23.04 -0.39 13.51
N PRO A 288 22.08 -1.27 13.86
CA PRO A 288 21.43 -1.24 15.16
C PRO A 288 22.42 -1.29 16.30
N GLN A 289 22.25 -0.37 17.25
CA GLN A 289 23.09 -0.24 18.43
C GLN A 289 22.23 -0.44 19.69
N ARG A 290 22.85 -0.46 20.87
CA ARG A 290 22.14 -0.57 22.15
C ARG A 290 21.52 0.79 22.53
N GLU A 291 20.66 1.31 21.67
CA GLU A 291 19.91 2.53 21.92
C GLU A 291 18.45 2.21 22.11
N GLY A 292 17.76 3.00 22.93
CA GLY A 292 16.34 2.83 23.18
C GLY A 292 15.65 4.17 23.45
N ARG A 293 14.38 4.25 23.09
CA ARG A 293 13.50 5.37 23.42
C ARG A 293 12.31 4.84 24.21
N MET A 294 11.85 5.62 25.17
CA MET A 294 10.69 5.32 25.99
C MET A 294 9.70 6.49 25.95
N CYS A 295 8.43 6.18 25.80
CA CYS A 295 7.34 7.13 25.93
C CYS A 295 6.42 6.70 27.06
N ALA A 296 6.21 7.56 28.03
CA ALA A 296 5.24 7.33 29.10
C ALA A 296 3.84 7.79 28.63
N LEU A 297 2.88 6.88 28.67
CA LEU A 297 1.50 7.14 28.31
C LEU A 297 0.61 6.95 29.54
N PRO A 298 0.19 8.04 30.21
CA PRO A 298 -0.59 7.94 31.45
C PRO A 298 -1.99 7.34 31.24
N ALA A 299 -2.45 7.25 29.99
CA ALA A 299 -3.79 6.75 29.65
C ALA A 299 -3.87 5.23 29.45
N ILE A 300 -2.75 4.50 29.59
CA ILE A 300 -2.72 3.03 29.40
C ILE A 300 -2.10 2.34 30.62
N GLU A 301 -2.62 1.16 30.93
CA GLU A 301 -2.13 0.33 32.05
C GLU A 301 -1.12 -0.74 31.61
N SER A 302 -1.03 -0.99 30.30
CA SER A 302 -0.16 -2.00 29.72
C SER A 302 1.14 -1.39 29.19
N SER A 303 2.21 -2.20 29.18
CA SER A 303 3.49 -1.84 28.56
C SER A 303 3.64 -2.50 27.20
N TYR A 304 4.20 -1.77 26.25
CA TYR A 304 4.50 -2.24 24.88
C TYR A 304 5.98 -2.05 24.60
N ALA A 305 6.62 -3.04 23.98
CA ALA A 305 8.03 -2.97 23.63
C ALA A 305 8.25 -3.48 22.21
N VAL A 306 9.09 -2.78 21.46
CA VAL A 306 9.58 -3.18 20.14
C VAL A 306 11.10 -3.31 20.24
N PHE A 307 11.63 -4.46 19.87
CA PHE A 307 13.06 -4.71 19.77
C PHE A 307 13.40 -4.94 18.30
N THR A 308 14.43 -4.30 17.81
CA THR A 308 14.89 -4.44 16.42
C THR A 308 16.34 -4.86 16.40
N SER A 309 16.67 -5.78 15.51
CA SER A 309 18.03 -6.23 15.21
C SER A 309 18.16 -6.45 13.72
N HIS A 310 19.38 -6.70 13.25
CA HIS A 310 19.56 -7.13 11.85
C HIS A 310 18.74 -8.37 11.54
N GLY A 311 18.16 -8.39 10.36
CA GLY A 311 17.42 -9.48 9.76
C GLY A 311 17.96 -9.82 8.37
N LEU A 312 17.19 -10.60 7.60
CA LEU A 312 17.50 -10.86 6.20
C LEU A 312 16.85 -9.78 5.34
N CYS A 313 17.65 -9.19 4.46
CA CYS A 313 17.21 -8.21 3.48
C CYS A 313 17.07 -8.84 2.10
N GLY A 314 15.92 -8.70 1.51
CA GLY A 314 15.60 -9.19 0.16
C GLY A 314 14.86 -10.52 0.14
N TYR A 315 13.82 -10.55 -0.69
CA TYR A 315 12.96 -11.72 -0.90
C TYR A 315 13.64 -12.87 -1.64
N ARG A 316 14.81 -12.63 -2.27
CA ARG A 316 15.60 -13.62 -3.01
C ARG A 316 16.77 -14.19 -2.21
N ASP A 317 16.91 -13.78 -0.94
CA ASP A 317 17.91 -14.40 -0.06
C ASP A 317 17.59 -15.88 0.11
N PRO A 318 18.58 -16.81 -0.05
CA PRO A 318 18.35 -18.24 0.05
C PRO A 318 17.82 -18.68 1.43
N ASP A 319 18.13 -17.92 2.48
CA ASP A 319 17.67 -18.19 3.84
C ASP A 319 16.32 -17.52 4.15
N TYR A 320 15.73 -16.73 3.23
CA TYR A 320 14.48 -16.04 3.47
C TYR A 320 13.30 -17.00 3.70
N ALA A 321 13.13 -18.02 2.84
CA ALA A 321 12.05 -18.99 3.00
C ALA A 321 12.20 -19.85 4.29
N PRO A 322 13.40 -20.39 4.61
CA PRO A 322 13.64 -21.01 5.92
C PRO A 322 13.34 -20.10 7.11
N LEU A 323 13.73 -18.82 7.03
CA LEU A 323 13.43 -17.84 8.08
C LEU A 323 11.92 -17.65 8.25
N VAL A 324 11.18 -17.43 7.16
CA VAL A 324 9.72 -17.25 7.22
C VAL A 324 9.03 -18.45 7.86
N ILE A 325 9.43 -19.68 7.52
CA ILE A 325 8.92 -20.91 8.14
C ILE A 325 9.25 -20.91 9.64
N THR A 326 10.48 -20.60 10.01
CA THR A 326 10.92 -20.56 11.41
C THR A 326 10.11 -19.54 12.21
N LEU A 327 9.93 -18.33 11.69
CA LEU A 327 9.13 -17.27 12.33
C LEU A 327 7.66 -17.66 12.45
N THR A 328 7.10 -18.35 11.46
CA THR A 328 5.74 -18.88 11.51
C THR A 328 5.58 -19.91 12.63
N ILE A 329 6.55 -20.82 12.78
CA ILE A 329 6.56 -21.79 13.87
C ILE A 329 6.67 -21.09 15.23
N LEU A 330 7.58 -20.11 15.37
CA LEU A 330 7.77 -19.39 16.64
C LEU A 330 6.51 -18.61 17.05
N ASN A 331 5.81 -18.01 16.09
CA ASN A 331 4.60 -17.24 16.32
C ASN A 331 3.32 -18.10 16.47
N ALA A 332 3.37 -19.37 16.12
CA ALA A 332 2.21 -20.25 16.16
C ALA A 332 1.61 -20.34 17.58
N MET A 333 0.30 -20.51 17.65
CA MET A 333 -0.41 -20.72 18.89
C MET A 333 0.15 -21.96 19.61
N GLU A 334 0.31 -21.87 20.94
CA GLU A 334 0.92 -22.92 21.78
C GLU A 334 2.39 -23.27 21.43
N SER A 335 3.04 -22.53 20.58
CA SER A 335 4.45 -22.67 20.26
C SER A 335 5.33 -21.87 21.26
N PHE A 336 6.60 -21.63 20.88
CA PHE A 336 7.62 -21.11 21.79
C PHE A 336 7.25 -19.76 22.40
N LEU A 337 6.93 -18.75 21.60
CA LEU A 337 6.58 -17.42 22.14
C LEU A 337 5.33 -17.48 23.01
N TRP A 338 4.33 -18.26 22.60
CA TRP A 338 3.11 -18.43 23.37
C TRP A 338 3.39 -19.09 24.73
N ARG A 339 4.15 -20.20 24.78
CA ARG A 339 4.43 -20.95 26.01
C ARG A 339 5.28 -20.14 26.99
N TYR A 340 6.38 -19.56 26.50
CA TYR A 340 7.37 -18.92 27.36
C TYR A 340 7.04 -17.48 27.75
N ILE A 341 6.13 -16.83 27.06
CA ILE A 341 5.73 -15.44 27.35
C ILE A 341 4.31 -15.39 27.87
N ARG A 342 3.33 -15.79 27.06
CA ARG A 342 1.93 -15.74 27.48
C ARG A 342 1.60 -16.82 28.50
N GLY A 343 2.03 -18.06 28.28
CA GLY A 343 1.82 -19.16 29.21
C GLY A 343 2.52 -18.97 30.57
N ALA A 344 3.65 -18.27 30.58
CA ALA A 344 4.34 -17.87 31.81
C ALA A 344 3.77 -16.59 32.46
N GLY A 345 2.74 -15.98 31.88
CA GLY A 345 2.10 -14.77 32.44
C GLY A 345 2.95 -13.50 32.33
N LEU A 346 3.98 -13.48 31.47
CA LEU A 346 4.89 -12.33 31.34
C LEU A 346 4.31 -11.22 30.47
N ALA A 347 3.59 -11.57 29.38
CA ALA A 347 2.87 -10.63 28.54
C ALA A 347 1.66 -11.31 27.89
N TYR A 348 0.67 -10.49 27.48
CA TYR A 348 -0.53 -10.95 26.77
C TYR A 348 -0.20 -11.53 25.39
N GLY A 349 0.78 -10.98 24.71
CA GLY A 349 1.23 -11.44 23.40
C GLY A 349 2.66 -11.04 23.10
N ALA A 350 3.29 -11.83 22.25
CA ALA A 350 4.59 -11.55 21.64
C ALA A 350 4.60 -12.06 20.21
N SER A 351 5.28 -11.36 19.33
CA SER A 351 5.48 -11.79 17.94
C SER A 351 6.85 -11.36 17.45
N ILE A 352 7.39 -12.11 16.50
CA ILE A 352 8.63 -11.79 15.81
C ILE A 352 8.39 -11.82 14.31
N ARG A 353 8.99 -10.90 13.57
CA ARG A 353 8.88 -10.83 12.11
C ARG A 353 10.20 -10.36 11.51
N ASN A 354 10.42 -10.69 10.26
CA ASN A 354 11.47 -10.12 9.44
C ASN A 354 10.84 -9.12 8.46
N ASP A 355 11.46 -7.96 8.32
CA ASP A 355 11.14 -6.99 7.29
C ASP A 355 12.17 -7.13 6.17
N ALA A 356 11.79 -7.79 5.08
CA ALA A 356 12.71 -8.09 3.98
C ALA A 356 13.13 -6.85 3.16
N GLU A 357 12.50 -5.71 3.39
CA GLU A 357 12.78 -4.45 2.69
C GLU A 357 13.75 -3.56 3.48
N SER A 358 13.99 -3.91 4.75
CA SER A 358 14.92 -3.25 5.64
C SER A 358 16.17 -4.12 5.87
N GLU A 359 17.27 -3.54 6.34
CA GLU A 359 18.49 -4.28 6.69
C GLU A 359 18.43 -4.87 8.11
#